data_204bf43ffd3cd897de09f55bdcd5fa15
#
_entry.id   204bf43ffd3cd897de09f55bdcd5fa15
#
_cell.length_a   1.000
_cell.length_b   1.000
_cell.length_c   1.000
_cell.angle_alpha   90.00
_cell.angle_beta   90.00
_cell.angle_gamma   90.00
#
_symmetry.space_group_name_H-M   'P 1'
#
loop_
_entity.id
_entity.type
_entity.pdbx_description
1 polymer ?
#
loop_
_entity_poly.entity_id
_entity_poly.type
_entity_poly.pdbx_seq_one_letter_code
_entity_poly.pdbx_strand_id
1 'polypeptide(L)'
;MGTRFMATVESPIHQKIKDKIVASTERDTTHIFRTMHNTARVYKNKVAMEVVKIERKGGAKFEDVRDLVSGARGRQVYELGDPDVGIWTAGITMGLIDDIPTCKELVDRLERETLEIIGGLSALTGTKARL
;
A
#
# COMPACT_ATOMS: atom_id res chain seq x y z
N MET A 1 -6.51 2.01 -5.12
CA MET A 1 -6.52 0.59 -4.70
C MET A 1 -5.20 -0.15 -5.00
N GLY A 2 -4.08 0.55 -5.24
CA GLY A 2 -2.81 -0.07 -5.64
C GLY A 2 -2.36 -1.24 -4.75
N THR A 3 -2.28 -1.03 -3.42
CA THR A 3 -1.81 -2.07 -2.48
C THR A 3 -2.69 -3.33 -2.49
N ARG A 4 -4.02 -3.20 -2.70
CA ARG A 4 -4.91 -4.37 -2.80
C ARG A 4 -4.56 -5.23 -4.04
N PHE A 5 -4.28 -4.59 -5.19
CA PHE A 5 -3.89 -5.31 -6.41
C PHE A 5 -2.46 -5.86 -6.35
N MET A 6 -1.58 -5.27 -5.53
CA MET A 6 -0.26 -5.86 -5.26
C MET A 6 -0.40 -7.25 -4.59
N ALA A 7 -1.40 -7.44 -3.74
CA ALA A 7 -1.71 -8.70 -3.08
C ALA A 7 -2.72 -9.53 -3.89
N THR A 8 -2.40 -9.80 -5.15
CA THR A 8 -3.13 -10.73 -6.03
C THR A 8 -2.22 -11.79 -6.59
N VAL A 9 -2.79 -12.90 -7.06
CA VAL A 9 -2.02 -14.01 -7.66
C VAL A 9 -1.22 -13.53 -8.86
N GLU A 10 -1.83 -12.73 -9.74
CA GLU A 10 -1.24 -12.27 -11.01
C GLU A 10 -0.23 -11.13 -10.84
N SER A 11 -0.18 -10.48 -9.68
CA SER A 11 0.83 -9.45 -9.43
C SER A 11 2.24 -10.03 -9.57
N PRO A 12 3.14 -9.40 -10.36
CA PRO A 12 4.47 -9.95 -10.64
C PRO A 12 5.48 -9.80 -9.50
N ILE A 13 5.08 -9.19 -8.37
CA ILE A 13 5.97 -8.99 -7.23
C ILE A 13 6.22 -10.32 -6.49
N HIS A 14 7.36 -10.39 -5.81
CA HIS A 14 7.76 -11.58 -5.07
C HIS A 14 6.72 -11.97 -4.01
N GLN A 15 6.44 -13.28 -3.86
CA GLN A 15 5.43 -13.81 -2.95
C GLN A 15 5.61 -13.32 -1.51
N LYS A 16 6.84 -13.27 -1.00
CA LYS A 16 7.14 -12.76 0.35
C LYS A 16 6.64 -11.34 0.60
N ILE A 17 6.56 -10.48 -0.43
CA ILE A 17 6.01 -9.13 -0.29
C ILE A 17 4.48 -9.19 -0.21
N LYS A 18 3.83 -10.07 -0.98
CA LYS A 18 2.38 -10.31 -0.86
C LYS A 18 2.03 -10.83 0.53
N ASP A 19 2.76 -11.82 1.02
CA ASP A 19 2.58 -12.39 2.37
C ASP A 19 2.81 -11.30 3.45
N LYS A 20 3.80 -10.41 3.22
CA LYS A 20 4.08 -9.29 4.10
C LYS A 20 2.94 -8.28 4.14
N ILE A 21 2.28 -8.02 3.00
CA ILE A 21 1.09 -7.16 2.95
C ILE A 21 -0.03 -7.76 3.82
N VAL A 22 -0.33 -9.05 3.63
CA VAL A 22 -1.39 -9.76 4.37
C VAL A 22 -1.10 -9.83 5.88
N ALA A 23 0.17 -9.98 6.26
CA ALA A 23 0.58 -10.04 7.66
C ALA A 23 0.72 -8.66 8.34
N SER A 24 0.45 -7.56 7.63
CA SER A 24 0.67 -6.20 8.11
C SER A 24 -0.64 -5.52 8.52
N THR A 25 -0.51 -4.47 9.33
CA THR A 25 -1.60 -3.64 9.81
C THR A 25 -1.51 -2.22 9.24
N GLU A 26 -2.49 -1.38 9.51
CA GLU A 26 -2.46 0.05 9.17
C GLU A 26 -1.29 0.79 9.83
N ARG A 27 -0.73 0.27 10.94
CA ARG A 27 0.41 0.84 11.69
C ARG A 27 1.75 0.56 11.04
N ASP A 28 1.80 -0.38 10.09
CA ASP A 28 3.01 -0.75 9.35
C ASP A 28 3.26 0.15 8.14
N THR A 29 2.63 1.31 8.08
CA THR A 29 2.89 2.35 7.09
C THR A 29 3.37 3.65 7.72
N THR A 30 4.13 4.44 6.96
CA THR A 30 4.60 5.76 7.37
C THR A 30 4.61 6.72 6.20
N HIS A 31 4.73 8.01 6.49
CA HIS A 31 4.93 9.05 5.48
C HIS A 31 6.40 9.44 5.39
N ILE A 32 6.87 9.63 4.16
CA ILE A 32 8.16 10.23 3.84
C ILE A 32 7.95 11.44 2.92
N PHE A 33 8.97 12.26 2.72
CA PHE A 33 8.99 13.48 1.88
C PHE A 33 8.02 14.58 2.33
N ARG A 34 7.65 14.59 3.61
CA ARG A 34 6.75 15.61 4.14
C ARG A 34 7.36 17.01 4.10
N THR A 35 8.65 17.12 4.42
CA THR A 35 9.39 18.40 4.39
C THR A 35 9.70 18.87 2.98
N MET A 36 9.56 17.99 2.01
CA MET A 36 9.81 18.26 0.58
C MET A 36 8.53 18.56 -0.22
N HIS A 37 7.38 18.72 0.48
CA HIS A 37 6.06 18.95 -0.13
C HIS A 37 5.64 17.89 -1.17
N ASN A 38 6.18 16.68 -1.05
CA ASN A 38 5.87 15.54 -1.93
C ASN A 38 5.61 14.28 -1.10
N THR A 39 4.69 14.39 -0.15
CA THR A 39 4.41 13.32 0.80
C THR A 39 4.01 12.01 0.10
N ALA A 40 4.73 10.94 0.39
CA ALA A 40 4.42 9.58 -0.03
C ALA A 40 4.17 8.69 1.18
N ARG A 41 3.18 7.78 1.07
CA ARG A 41 2.98 6.73 2.08
C ARG A 41 3.67 5.45 1.61
N VAL A 42 4.47 4.89 2.50
CA VAL A 42 5.30 3.71 2.24
C VAL A 42 5.19 2.70 3.38
N TYR A 43 5.60 1.48 3.13
CA TYR A 43 5.79 0.48 4.20
C TYR A 43 6.84 0.97 5.20
N LYS A 44 6.56 0.78 6.49
CA LYS A 44 7.39 1.25 7.61
C LYS A 44 8.53 0.28 7.87
N ASN A 45 9.54 0.31 7.03
CA ASN A 45 10.76 -0.49 7.18
C ASN A 45 11.94 0.36 7.68
N LYS A 46 13.10 -0.26 7.80
CA LYS A 46 14.33 0.39 8.26
C LYS A 46 14.73 1.58 7.38
N VAL A 47 14.63 1.42 6.05
CA VAL A 47 14.98 2.47 5.08
C VAL A 47 14.02 3.66 5.19
N ALA A 48 12.71 3.42 5.24
CA ALA A 48 11.71 4.47 5.42
C ALA A 48 11.91 5.22 6.74
N MET A 49 12.25 4.53 7.81
CA MET A 49 12.50 5.16 9.11
C MET A 49 13.80 5.97 9.14
N GLU A 50 14.82 5.59 8.37
CA GLU A 50 16.02 6.41 8.22
C GLU A 50 15.73 7.70 7.45
N VAL A 51 14.92 7.64 6.38
CA VAL A 51 14.43 8.83 5.68
C VAL A 51 13.69 9.77 6.64
N VAL A 52 12.75 9.24 7.42
CA VAL A 52 12.02 10.03 8.44
C VAL A 52 12.97 10.66 9.46
N LYS A 53 14.00 9.95 9.86
CA LYS A 53 15.02 10.46 10.81
C LYS A 53 15.81 11.62 10.22
N ILE A 54 16.20 11.55 8.94
CA ILE A 54 16.89 12.63 8.22
C ILE A 54 15.95 13.85 8.13
N GLU A 55 14.71 13.67 7.71
CA GLU A 55 13.72 14.75 7.60
C GLU A 55 13.46 15.47 8.94
N ARG A 56 13.44 14.75 10.05
CA ARG A 56 13.21 15.31 11.40
C ARG A 56 14.32 16.24 11.90
N LYS A 57 15.52 16.18 11.32
CA LYS A 57 16.60 17.11 11.67
C LYS A 57 16.34 18.54 11.19
N GLY A 58 15.37 18.74 10.28
CA GLY A 58 15.07 20.02 9.65
C GLY A 58 16.00 20.34 8.48
N GLY A 59 15.47 21.07 7.49
CA GLY A 59 16.25 21.50 6.32
C GLY A 59 16.67 20.38 5.36
N ALA A 60 16.17 19.17 5.51
CA ALA A 60 16.51 18.05 4.65
C ALA A 60 16.12 18.31 3.19
N LYS A 61 17.03 18.03 2.29
CA LYS A 61 16.84 18.11 0.84
C LYS A 61 16.75 16.71 0.24
N PHE A 62 16.27 16.62 -1.00
CA PHE A 62 16.16 15.34 -1.69
C PHE A 62 17.50 14.61 -1.83
N GLU A 63 18.59 15.37 -2.02
CA GLU A 63 19.96 14.83 -2.11
C GLU A 63 20.35 14.01 -0.88
N ASP A 64 19.87 14.41 0.32
CA ASP A 64 20.20 13.76 1.58
C ASP A 64 19.59 12.36 1.72
N VAL A 65 18.54 12.08 0.96
CA VAL A 65 17.80 10.80 1.00
C VAL A 65 17.84 10.03 -0.32
N ARG A 66 18.39 10.63 -1.39
CA ARG A 66 18.37 10.13 -2.76
C ARG A 66 18.78 8.66 -2.88
N ASP A 67 19.86 8.27 -2.24
CA ASP A 67 20.38 6.90 -2.31
C ASP A 67 19.49 5.88 -1.56
N LEU A 68 18.85 6.34 -0.48
CA LEU A 68 17.92 5.53 0.29
C LEU A 68 16.62 5.24 -0.48
N VAL A 69 16.16 6.23 -1.26
CA VAL A 69 14.86 6.19 -1.94
C VAL A 69 14.97 5.90 -3.44
N SER A 70 16.15 5.48 -3.90
CA SER A 70 16.37 5.21 -5.31
C SER A 70 15.43 4.14 -5.86
N GLY A 71 14.92 4.34 -7.08
CA GLY A 71 14.05 3.37 -7.74
C GLY A 71 14.69 2.00 -7.92
N ALA A 72 16.02 1.95 -8.08
CA ALA A 72 16.76 0.70 -8.17
C ALA A 72 16.65 -0.15 -6.88
N ARG A 73 16.76 0.48 -5.71
CA ARG A 73 16.54 -0.20 -4.43
C ARG A 73 15.08 -0.63 -4.25
N GLY A 74 14.13 0.23 -4.61
CA GLY A 74 12.71 -0.11 -4.57
C GLY A 74 12.36 -1.32 -5.45
N ARG A 75 12.98 -1.42 -6.63
CA ARG A 75 12.84 -2.60 -7.51
C ARG A 75 13.32 -3.88 -6.84
N GLN A 76 14.46 -3.86 -6.16
CA GLN A 76 15.01 -5.02 -5.45
C GLN A 76 14.05 -5.57 -4.39
N VAL A 77 13.25 -4.72 -3.73
CA VAL A 77 12.21 -5.19 -2.79
C VAL A 77 11.29 -6.20 -3.47
N TYR A 78 10.83 -5.88 -4.68
CA TYR A 78 9.86 -6.70 -5.41
C TYR A 78 10.49 -7.91 -6.09
N GLU A 79 11.75 -7.84 -6.48
CA GLU A 79 12.48 -8.92 -7.15
C GLU A 79 13.02 -9.94 -6.15
N LEU A 80 13.59 -9.49 -5.03
CA LEU A 80 14.22 -10.37 -4.03
C LEU A 80 13.25 -10.81 -2.92
N GLY A 81 12.13 -10.11 -2.76
CA GLY A 81 11.19 -10.38 -1.69
C GLY A 81 11.69 -9.97 -0.30
N ASP A 82 12.64 -9.04 -0.25
CA ASP A 82 13.14 -8.48 1.01
C ASP A 82 12.52 -7.07 1.23
N PRO A 83 11.62 -6.90 2.21
CA PRO A 83 10.93 -5.64 2.45
C PRO A 83 11.84 -4.54 2.99
N ASP A 84 13.08 -4.85 3.40
CA ASP A 84 13.98 -3.93 4.09
C ASP A 84 15.11 -3.36 3.19
N VAL A 85 15.24 -3.80 1.93
CA VAL A 85 16.32 -3.32 1.04
C VAL A 85 16.05 -1.94 0.43
N GLY A 86 14.81 -1.50 0.36
CA GLY A 86 14.43 -0.21 -0.24
C GLY A 86 13.06 0.26 0.25
N ILE A 87 12.64 1.44 -0.18
CA ILE A 87 11.27 1.90 0.05
C ILE A 87 10.32 1.25 -0.96
N TRP A 88 9.09 1.00 -0.52
CA TRP A 88 8.00 0.55 -1.38
C TRP A 88 6.67 1.11 -0.91
N THR A 89 5.82 1.46 -1.87
CA THR A 89 4.54 2.12 -1.61
C THR A 89 3.55 1.16 -0.98
N ALA A 90 2.94 1.57 0.12
CA ALA A 90 1.88 0.82 0.79
C ALA A 90 0.83 1.79 1.35
N GLY A 91 -0.42 1.61 0.96
CA GLY A 91 -1.54 2.40 1.48
C GLY A 91 -1.93 1.99 2.90
N ILE A 92 -2.58 2.89 3.65
CA ILE A 92 -3.06 2.61 5.01
C ILE A 92 -4.08 1.46 5.04
N THR A 93 -4.81 1.27 3.95
CA THR A 93 -5.77 0.16 3.79
C THR A 93 -5.11 -1.22 3.74
N MET A 94 -3.78 -1.28 3.82
CA MET A 94 -3.04 -2.55 3.93
C MET A 94 -3.56 -3.41 5.09
N GLY A 95 -3.95 -2.79 6.22
CA GLY A 95 -4.52 -3.49 7.36
C GLY A 95 -5.91 -4.12 7.12
N LEU A 96 -6.50 -3.93 5.94
CA LEU A 96 -7.75 -4.55 5.52
C LEU A 96 -7.53 -5.67 4.48
N ILE A 97 -6.28 -6.01 4.19
CA ILE A 97 -5.91 -7.01 3.18
C ILE A 97 -5.49 -8.28 3.91
N ASP A 98 -6.32 -9.29 3.86
CA ASP A 98 -6.18 -10.55 4.61
C ASP A 98 -6.00 -11.78 3.70
N ASP A 99 -6.06 -11.60 2.36
CA ASP A 99 -5.93 -12.67 1.39
C ASP A 99 -5.19 -12.26 0.11
N ILE A 100 -4.87 -13.24 -0.74
CA ILE A 100 -4.20 -13.08 -2.04
C ILE A 100 -5.07 -13.77 -3.12
N PRO A 101 -6.20 -13.18 -3.50
CA PRO A 101 -7.08 -13.72 -4.53
C PRO A 101 -6.52 -13.51 -5.94
N THR A 102 -7.14 -14.13 -6.93
CA THR A 102 -6.96 -13.73 -8.33
C THR A 102 -7.55 -12.33 -8.57
N CYS A 103 -7.09 -11.64 -9.60
CA CYS A 103 -7.68 -10.36 -10.01
C CYS A 103 -9.18 -10.50 -10.32
N LYS A 104 -9.58 -11.61 -10.92
CA LYS A 104 -10.99 -11.88 -11.22
C LYS A 104 -11.82 -11.98 -9.94
N GLU A 105 -11.40 -12.81 -8.98
CA GLU A 105 -12.10 -12.97 -7.69
C GLU A 105 -12.18 -11.65 -6.93
N LEU A 106 -11.12 -10.83 -6.98
CA LEU A 106 -11.11 -9.52 -6.35
C LEU A 106 -12.13 -8.57 -6.99
N VAL A 107 -12.19 -8.52 -8.31
CA VAL A 107 -13.13 -7.63 -9.03
C VAL A 107 -14.57 -8.09 -8.82
N ASP A 108 -14.86 -9.38 -8.95
CA ASP A 108 -16.18 -9.96 -8.70
C ASP A 108 -16.65 -9.67 -7.25
N ARG A 109 -15.73 -9.77 -6.29
CA ARG A 109 -15.99 -9.44 -4.88
C ARG A 109 -16.36 -7.97 -4.69
N LEU A 110 -15.57 -7.07 -5.30
CA LEU A 110 -15.81 -5.62 -5.22
C LEU A 110 -17.17 -5.23 -5.81
N GLU A 111 -17.55 -5.82 -6.94
CA GLU A 111 -18.85 -5.59 -7.55
C GLU A 111 -19.97 -6.08 -6.63
N ARG A 112 -19.93 -7.33 -6.19
CA ARG A 112 -20.94 -7.93 -5.31
C ARG A 112 -21.12 -7.11 -4.03
N GLU A 113 -20.03 -6.81 -3.32
CA GLU A 113 -20.08 -6.08 -2.04
C GLU A 113 -20.61 -4.65 -2.25
N THR A 114 -20.27 -4.01 -3.37
CA THR A 114 -20.82 -2.69 -3.72
C THR A 114 -22.33 -2.74 -3.89
N LEU A 115 -22.83 -3.72 -4.63
CA LEU A 115 -24.28 -3.91 -4.86
C LEU A 115 -25.02 -4.24 -3.55
N GLU A 116 -24.44 -5.06 -2.69
CA GLU A 116 -24.98 -5.38 -1.36
C GLU A 116 -25.11 -4.12 -0.48
N ILE A 117 -24.08 -3.25 -0.45
CA ILE A 117 -24.11 -1.99 0.29
C ILE A 117 -25.16 -1.04 -0.26
N ILE A 118 -25.24 -0.86 -1.59
CA ILE A 118 -26.25 -0.01 -2.24
C ILE A 118 -27.65 -0.53 -1.93
N GLY A 119 -27.86 -1.84 -2.01
CA GLY A 119 -29.14 -2.47 -1.67
C GLY A 119 -29.54 -2.23 -0.21
N GLY A 120 -28.60 -2.37 0.71
CA GLY A 120 -28.81 -2.08 2.13
C GLY A 120 -29.17 -0.62 2.40
N LEU A 121 -28.47 0.33 1.78
CA LEU A 121 -28.78 1.76 1.89
C LEU A 121 -30.15 2.11 1.31
N SER A 122 -30.50 1.53 0.16
CA SER A 122 -31.82 1.72 -0.47
C SER A 122 -32.97 1.23 0.41
N ALA A 123 -32.76 0.10 1.12
CA ALA A 123 -33.73 -0.41 2.08
C ALA A 123 -33.95 0.53 3.27
N LEU A 124 -32.89 1.15 3.78
CA LEU A 124 -32.96 2.12 4.88
C LEU A 124 -33.67 3.43 4.49
N THR A 125 -33.52 3.87 3.26
CA THR A 125 -34.11 5.14 2.78
C THR A 125 -35.49 4.98 2.18
N GLY A 126 -36.00 3.76 2.01
CA GLY A 126 -37.26 3.46 1.30
C GLY A 126 -37.19 3.76 -0.21
N THR A 127 -36.02 4.09 -0.74
CA THR A 127 -35.80 4.42 -2.14
C THR A 127 -35.38 3.19 -2.91
N LYS A 128 -36.12 2.79 -3.95
CA LYS A 128 -35.65 1.73 -4.86
C LYS A 128 -34.47 2.22 -5.67
N ALA A 129 -33.29 1.61 -5.49
CA ALA A 129 -32.16 1.82 -6.38
C ALA A 129 -32.57 1.43 -7.81
N ARG A 130 -32.48 2.37 -8.76
CA ARG A 130 -32.55 2.05 -10.19
C ARG A 130 -31.11 1.74 -10.63
N LEU A 131 -30.79 0.47 -10.74
CA LEU A 131 -29.58 -0.04 -11.39
C LEU A 131 -29.85 -0.21 -12.88
#